data_3a42cc51c70cfab65357c848d33f4a00
#
_entry.id   3a42cc51c70cfab65357c848d33f4a00
#
_cell.length_a   1.000
_cell.length_b   1.000
_cell.length_c   1.000
_cell.angle_alpha   90.00
_cell.angle_beta   90.00
_cell.angle_gamma   90.00
#
_symmetry.space_group_name_H-M   'P 1'
#
loop_
_entity.id
_entity.type
_entity.pdbx_description
1 polymer ?
#
loop_
_entity_poly.entity_id
_entity_poly.type
_entity_poly.pdbx_seq_one_letter_code
_entity_poly.pdbx_strand_id
1 'polypeptide(L)'
;MAIKQIEAFPVRMPMRNFVDAYSDYSTNQFVLIRIENDDGKIGYGEAPCTVTVGFYGETLESTTIAIRNYIAPVLKGVDPLNIRKAISIINRAHGAAFLAKTGIDIALHDLVGKILGVSTSTLLGGTQRVIIPVASEIGIVDPEQAVRESERLVELGFRVIKIKAGNNSETDVKIAKAVRDQVGDEIELRVDPNAGWSRYETLKAIKELSKLDLAYLEQPLPGWDLEGLAYVRRTAGMPIMVDESVWTPHDVIKVVEAGAADLINIKITKAGGLKNSINIYTTAEAAGIPCIVGTELEACVAAPAKLQLAASIERLPFAAEFTELAYQNMVLQKSLKIEKGCLRLPEGSGTGVDPDMRLIEQHKVAF
;
A
#
# COMPACT_ATOMS: atom_id res chain seq x y z
N MET A 1 22.00 0.82 -23.85
CA MET A 1 21.65 0.90 -22.43
C MET A 1 20.75 -0.28 -22.11
N ALA A 2 21.26 -1.28 -21.39
CA ALA A 2 20.55 -2.54 -21.14
C ALA A 2 20.68 -2.94 -19.67
N ILE A 3 19.72 -3.71 -19.15
CA ILE A 3 19.80 -4.31 -17.82
C ILE A 3 20.92 -5.35 -17.83
N LYS A 4 21.93 -5.11 -17.00
CA LYS A 4 23.10 -5.97 -16.84
C LYS A 4 22.87 -7.05 -15.79
N GLN A 5 22.36 -6.66 -14.63
CA GLN A 5 22.20 -7.53 -13.47
C GLN A 5 20.97 -7.14 -12.66
N ILE A 6 20.32 -8.15 -12.07
CA ILE A 6 19.26 -8.02 -11.09
C ILE A 6 19.61 -8.89 -9.89
N GLU A 7 19.60 -8.29 -8.71
CA GLU A 7 19.87 -8.97 -7.44
C GLU A 7 18.63 -8.84 -6.53
N ALA A 8 18.41 -9.87 -5.71
CA ALA A 8 17.31 -9.94 -4.76
C ALA A 8 17.86 -10.28 -3.38
N PHE A 9 17.60 -9.41 -2.42
CA PHE A 9 18.04 -9.51 -1.02
C PHE A 9 16.82 -9.72 -0.14
N PRO A 10 16.51 -10.96 0.27
CA PRO A 10 15.45 -11.20 1.23
C PRO A 10 15.84 -10.69 2.61
N VAL A 11 14.95 -9.93 3.23
CA VAL A 11 15.18 -9.22 4.50
C VAL A 11 14.06 -9.55 5.47
N ARG A 12 14.42 -9.77 6.75
CA ARG A 12 13.48 -9.90 7.86
C ARG A 12 13.94 -9.02 9.00
N MET A 13 13.08 -8.09 9.44
CA MET A 13 13.41 -7.13 10.47
C MET A 13 12.34 -7.06 11.56
N PRO A 14 12.69 -6.71 12.81
CA PRO A 14 11.71 -6.52 13.87
C PRO A 14 10.85 -5.27 13.56
N MET A 15 9.58 -5.32 13.96
CA MET A 15 8.67 -4.18 13.98
C MET A 15 7.90 -4.13 15.29
N ARG A 16 7.24 -3.00 15.58
CA ARG A 16 6.28 -2.95 16.69
C ARG A 16 5.11 -3.87 16.38
N ASN A 17 4.57 -4.48 17.43
CA ASN A 17 3.39 -5.32 17.28
C ASN A 17 2.24 -4.53 16.66
N PHE A 18 1.68 -5.10 15.62
CA PHE A 18 0.52 -4.59 14.90
C PHE A 18 -0.40 -5.75 14.57
N VAL A 19 -1.70 -5.58 14.75
CA VAL A 19 -2.69 -6.63 14.53
C VAL A 19 -3.76 -6.11 13.57
N ASP A 20 -4.06 -6.88 12.54
CA ASP A 20 -5.22 -6.70 11.67
C ASP A 20 -6.06 -8.00 11.60
N ALA A 21 -7.05 -8.06 10.72
CA ALA A 21 -7.90 -9.24 10.59
C ALA A 21 -7.16 -10.47 10.02
N TYR A 22 -5.97 -10.29 9.45
CA TYR A 22 -5.18 -11.37 8.85
C TYR A 22 -4.13 -11.93 9.79
N SER A 23 -3.47 -11.11 10.61
CA SER A 23 -2.32 -11.55 11.41
C SER A 23 -1.94 -10.64 12.57
N ASP A 24 -1.11 -11.17 13.46
CA ASP A 24 -0.35 -10.44 14.47
C ASP A 24 1.10 -10.33 13.99
N TYR A 25 1.54 -9.11 13.72
CA TYR A 25 2.83 -8.80 13.13
C TYR A 25 3.82 -8.34 14.20
N SER A 26 4.88 -9.08 14.40
CA SER A 26 6.04 -8.69 15.22
C SER A 26 7.32 -8.54 14.38
N THR A 27 7.28 -9.03 13.15
CA THR A 27 8.38 -8.90 12.17
C THR A 27 7.85 -8.46 10.84
N ASN A 28 8.63 -7.64 10.12
CA ASN A 28 8.39 -7.35 8.72
C ASN A 28 9.37 -8.07 7.81
N GLN A 29 8.89 -8.44 6.63
CA GLN A 29 9.66 -9.14 5.62
C GLN A 29 9.48 -8.48 4.26
N PHE A 30 10.56 -8.36 3.53
CA PHE A 30 10.53 -7.86 2.15
C PHE A 30 11.73 -8.39 1.36
N VAL A 31 11.62 -8.34 0.03
CA VAL A 31 12.78 -8.52 -0.84
C VAL A 31 13.20 -7.16 -1.38
N LEU A 32 14.41 -6.72 -1.06
CA LEU A 32 15.02 -5.59 -1.75
C LEU A 32 15.54 -6.07 -3.10
N ILE A 33 15.21 -5.34 -4.15
CA ILE A 33 15.68 -5.59 -5.52
C ILE A 33 16.65 -4.47 -5.92
N ARG A 34 17.76 -4.88 -6.53
CA ARG A 34 18.74 -3.98 -7.12
C ARG A 34 18.86 -4.31 -8.62
N ILE A 35 18.58 -3.35 -9.48
CA ILE A 35 18.76 -3.47 -10.94
C ILE A 35 19.92 -2.56 -11.35
N GLU A 36 20.91 -3.12 -12.01
CA GLU A 36 22.05 -2.38 -12.58
C GLU A 36 22.01 -2.46 -14.11
N ASN A 37 22.19 -1.33 -14.79
CA ASN A 37 22.38 -1.30 -16.23
C ASN A 37 23.87 -1.39 -16.61
N ASP A 38 24.16 -1.50 -17.91
CA ASP A 38 25.52 -1.57 -18.46
C ASP A 38 26.34 -0.29 -18.29
N ASP A 39 25.71 0.87 -18.00
CA ASP A 39 26.39 2.13 -17.65
C ASP A 39 26.67 2.28 -16.14
N GLY A 40 26.37 1.24 -15.34
CA GLY A 40 26.58 1.24 -13.88
C GLY A 40 25.55 2.04 -13.08
N LYS A 41 24.44 2.50 -13.68
CA LYS A 41 23.33 3.12 -12.95
C LYS A 41 22.54 2.05 -12.22
N ILE A 42 22.09 2.36 -11.01
CA ILE A 42 21.38 1.43 -10.13
C ILE A 42 20.01 1.98 -9.77
N GLY A 43 18.99 1.14 -9.91
CA GLY A 43 17.66 1.35 -9.38
C GLY A 43 17.33 0.34 -8.30
N TYR A 44 16.61 0.79 -7.27
CA TYR A 44 16.17 -0.03 -6.15
C TYR A 44 14.65 -0.17 -6.14
N GLY A 45 14.19 -1.35 -5.73
CA GLY A 45 12.78 -1.63 -5.50
C GLY A 45 12.58 -2.53 -4.29
N GLU A 46 11.40 -2.54 -3.76
CA GLU A 46 11.02 -3.37 -2.62
C GLU A 46 9.75 -4.15 -2.96
N ALA A 47 9.78 -5.45 -2.69
CA ALA A 47 8.61 -6.31 -2.67
C ALA A 47 8.23 -6.56 -1.20
N PRO A 48 7.25 -5.84 -0.62
CA PRO A 48 6.78 -6.11 0.73
C PRO A 48 6.18 -7.51 0.80
N CYS A 49 6.73 -8.36 1.68
CA CYS A 49 6.30 -9.75 1.88
C CYS A 49 5.82 -9.89 3.31
N THR A 50 4.70 -9.25 3.64
CA THR A 50 4.13 -9.38 4.98
C THR A 50 3.94 -10.85 5.33
N VAL A 51 4.03 -11.19 6.61
CA VAL A 51 3.93 -12.59 7.05
C VAL A 51 2.57 -13.24 6.73
N THR A 52 1.66 -12.48 6.15
CA THR A 52 0.28 -12.90 5.85
C THR A 52 0.17 -13.53 4.47
N VAL A 53 0.45 -14.81 4.39
CA VAL A 53 0.23 -15.60 3.16
C VAL A 53 -1.25 -15.59 2.73
N GLY A 54 -2.17 -15.43 3.70
CA GLY A 54 -3.62 -15.45 3.45
C GLY A 54 -4.13 -14.33 2.54
N PHE A 55 -3.46 -13.17 2.52
CA PHE A 55 -3.85 -12.07 1.65
C PHE A 55 -3.24 -12.20 0.24
N TYR A 56 -1.92 -12.39 0.13
CA TYR A 56 -1.21 -12.37 -1.16
C TYR A 56 -1.00 -13.76 -1.78
N GLY A 57 -0.99 -14.82 -0.98
CA GLY A 57 -0.62 -16.16 -1.43
C GLY A 57 0.88 -16.30 -1.75
N GLU A 58 1.68 -15.31 -1.42
CA GLU A 58 3.13 -15.27 -1.67
C GLU A 58 3.88 -15.15 -0.34
N THR A 59 5.10 -15.69 -0.27
CA THR A 59 6.02 -15.62 0.88
C THR A 59 7.31 -14.91 0.49
N LEU A 60 8.14 -14.60 1.47
CA LEU A 60 9.49 -14.07 1.23
C LEU A 60 10.30 -15.00 0.30
N GLU A 61 10.19 -16.32 0.54
CA GLU A 61 10.88 -17.36 -0.22
C GLU A 61 10.35 -17.43 -1.66
N SER A 62 9.04 -17.56 -1.83
CA SER A 62 8.42 -17.67 -3.16
C SER A 62 8.68 -16.42 -4.01
N THR A 63 8.58 -15.23 -3.40
CA THR A 63 8.87 -13.94 -4.04
C THR A 63 10.33 -13.86 -4.46
N THR A 64 11.28 -14.26 -3.59
CA THR A 64 12.71 -14.29 -3.93
C THR A 64 13.00 -15.26 -5.07
N ILE A 65 12.41 -16.46 -5.05
CA ILE A 65 12.55 -17.46 -6.13
C ILE A 65 11.95 -16.94 -7.43
N ALA A 66 10.77 -16.32 -7.38
CA ALA A 66 10.14 -15.75 -8.56
C ALA A 66 11.04 -14.69 -9.24
N ILE A 67 11.67 -13.83 -8.44
CA ILE A 67 12.62 -12.82 -8.95
C ILE A 67 13.85 -13.50 -9.54
N ARG A 68 14.56 -14.33 -8.77
CA ARG A 68 15.86 -14.87 -9.14
C ARG A 68 15.80 -15.81 -10.33
N ASN A 69 14.80 -16.71 -10.33
CA ASN A 69 14.77 -17.84 -11.26
C ASN A 69 13.92 -17.59 -12.51
N TYR A 70 12.94 -16.68 -12.44
CA TYR A 70 11.99 -16.50 -13.53
C TYR A 70 12.00 -15.09 -14.12
N ILE A 71 12.07 -14.04 -13.29
CA ILE A 71 11.95 -12.66 -13.76
C ILE A 71 13.31 -12.07 -14.15
N ALA A 72 14.33 -12.19 -13.31
CA ALA A 72 15.66 -11.62 -13.58
C ALA A 72 16.29 -12.15 -14.86
N PRO A 73 16.23 -13.47 -15.19
CA PRO A 73 16.84 -13.99 -16.41
C PRO A 73 16.24 -13.42 -17.70
N VAL A 74 14.93 -13.18 -17.74
CA VAL A 74 14.23 -12.68 -18.95
C VAL A 74 14.37 -11.16 -19.14
N LEU A 75 14.78 -10.43 -18.10
CA LEU A 75 15.01 -8.99 -18.17
C LEU A 75 16.45 -8.62 -18.52
N LYS A 76 17.40 -9.57 -18.43
CA LYS A 76 18.79 -9.32 -18.80
C LYS A 76 18.89 -8.95 -20.29
N GLY A 77 19.54 -7.83 -20.58
CA GLY A 77 19.68 -7.29 -21.94
C GLY A 77 18.48 -6.45 -22.41
N VAL A 78 17.41 -6.33 -21.60
CA VAL A 78 16.26 -5.46 -21.93
C VAL A 78 16.65 -4.00 -21.69
N ASP A 79 16.21 -3.10 -22.56
CA ASP A 79 16.33 -1.65 -22.36
C ASP A 79 15.37 -1.18 -21.27
N PRO A 80 15.88 -0.68 -20.12
CA PRO A 80 15.03 -0.23 -19.01
C PRO A 80 14.14 0.97 -19.35
N LEU A 81 14.52 1.81 -20.32
CA LEU A 81 13.70 2.96 -20.74
C LEU A 81 12.34 2.53 -21.29
N ASN A 82 12.24 1.31 -21.80
CA ASN A 82 10.96 0.77 -22.26
C ASN A 82 10.27 -0.04 -21.15
N ILE A 83 9.85 0.68 -20.06
CA ILE A 83 9.19 0.08 -18.90
C ILE A 83 7.99 -0.78 -19.31
N ARG A 84 7.15 -0.32 -20.24
CA ARG A 84 5.97 -1.07 -20.70
C ARG A 84 6.38 -2.44 -21.31
N LYS A 85 7.45 -2.49 -22.09
CA LYS A 85 7.97 -3.72 -22.67
C LYS A 85 8.52 -4.65 -21.59
N ALA A 86 9.29 -4.10 -20.64
CA ALA A 86 9.82 -4.86 -19.51
C ALA A 86 8.68 -5.51 -18.70
N ILE A 87 7.64 -4.76 -18.34
CA ILE A 87 6.44 -5.27 -17.65
C ILE A 87 5.74 -6.36 -18.46
N SER A 88 5.61 -6.20 -19.78
CA SER A 88 5.02 -7.22 -20.64
C SER A 88 5.83 -8.53 -20.63
N ILE A 89 7.16 -8.44 -20.63
CA ILE A 89 8.06 -9.60 -20.52
C ILE A 89 7.85 -10.29 -19.15
N ILE A 90 7.82 -9.53 -18.05
CA ILE A 90 7.60 -10.05 -16.71
C ILE A 90 6.25 -10.79 -16.61
N ASN A 91 5.19 -10.21 -17.16
CA ASN A 91 3.86 -10.81 -17.13
C ASN A 91 3.76 -12.12 -17.91
N ARG A 92 4.57 -12.29 -18.95
CA ARG A 92 4.70 -13.57 -19.69
C ARG A 92 5.55 -14.59 -18.94
N ALA A 93 6.58 -14.13 -18.23
CA ALA A 93 7.44 -15.00 -17.46
C ALA A 93 6.77 -15.59 -16.23
N HIS A 94 5.86 -14.81 -15.60
CA HIS A 94 5.14 -15.25 -14.41
C HIS A 94 3.72 -14.64 -14.38
N GLY A 95 2.69 -15.48 -14.46
CA GLY A 95 1.29 -15.04 -14.50
C GLY A 95 0.78 -14.40 -13.20
N ALA A 96 1.28 -14.88 -12.05
CA ALA A 96 1.02 -14.34 -10.71
C ALA A 96 2.24 -13.54 -10.21
N ALA A 97 2.65 -13.71 -8.95
CA ALA A 97 3.80 -13.07 -8.31
C ALA A 97 3.69 -11.53 -8.27
N PHE A 98 2.60 -11.02 -7.73
CA PHE A 98 2.35 -9.59 -7.63
C PHE A 98 3.40 -8.87 -6.77
N LEU A 99 3.86 -9.49 -5.67
CA LEU A 99 4.91 -8.94 -4.82
C LEU A 99 6.23 -8.79 -5.59
N ALA A 100 6.66 -9.85 -6.26
CA ALA A 100 7.88 -9.82 -7.08
C ALA A 100 7.79 -8.75 -8.18
N LYS A 101 6.64 -8.65 -8.86
CA LYS A 101 6.38 -7.64 -9.90
C LYS A 101 6.45 -6.23 -9.34
N THR A 102 5.88 -6.00 -8.16
CA THR A 102 5.93 -4.70 -7.46
C THR A 102 7.37 -4.24 -7.25
N GLY A 103 8.20 -5.10 -6.68
CA GLY A 103 9.59 -4.75 -6.42
C GLY A 103 10.39 -4.48 -7.69
N ILE A 104 10.21 -5.29 -8.74
CA ILE A 104 10.87 -5.06 -10.03
C ILE A 104 10.37 -3.78 -10.71
N ASP A 105 9.07 -3.52 -10.69
CA ASP A 105 8.48 -2.32 -11.29
C ASP A 105 8.97 -1.04 -10.61
N ILE A 106 9.03 -1.01 -9.27
CA ILE A 106 9.60 0.10 -8.50
C ILE A 106 11.06 0.30 -8.90
N ALA A 107 11.87 -0.79 -8.93
CA ALA A 107 13.29 -0.71 -9.29
C ALA A 107 13.52 -0.19 -10.73
N LEU A 108 12.65 -0.56 -11.67
CA LEU A 108 12.69 -0.05 -13.03
C LEU A 108 12.37 1.46 -13.09
N HIS A 109 11.33 1.91 -12.40
CA HIS A 109 10.98 3.35 -12.35
C HIS A 109 12.07 4.17 -11.65
N ASP A 110 12.65 3.65 -10.58
CA ASP A 110 13.77 4.28 -9.88
C ASP A 110 15.01 4.39 -10.79
N LEU A 111 15.38 3.28 -11.47
CA LEU A 111 16.48 3.25 -12.42
C LEU A 111 16.28 4.25 -13.56
N VAL A 112 15.10 4.24 -14.19
CA VAL A 112 14.79 5.14 -15.30
C VAL A 112 14.77 6.60 -14.86
N GLY A 113 14.20 6.88 -13.69
CA GLY A 113 14.25 8.22 -13.10
C GLY A 113 15.70 8.71 -12.91
N LYS A 114 16.59 7.86 -12.38
CA LYS A 114 18.00 8.16 -12.20
C LYS A 114 18.78 8.31 -13.52
N ILE A 115 18.43 7.53 -14.55
CA ILE A 115 19.00 7.66 -15.88
C ILE A 115 18.66 9.01 -16.50
N LEU A 116 17.38 9.39 -16.42
CA LEU A 116 16.83 10.62 -17.02
C LEU A 116 17.00 11.86 -16.15
N GLY A 117 17.42 11.71 -14.89
CA GLY A 117 17.53 12.82 -13.92
C GLY A 117 16.20 13.38 -13.47
N VAL A 118 15.12 12.58 -13.48
CA VAL A 118 13.76 12.99 -13.09
C VAL A 118 13.21 12.13 -11.95
N SER A 119 12.22 12.65 -11.22
CA SER A 119 11.52 11.89 -10.18
C SER A 119 10.63 10.80 -10.77
N THR A 120 10.32 9.76 -9.98
CA THR A 120 9.35 8.74 -10.37
C THR A 120 7.96 9.35 -10.63
N SER A 121 7.51 10.33 -9.85
CA SER A 121 6.24 11.03 -10.12
C SER A 121 6.20 11.71 -11.49
N THR A 122 7.32 12.24 -11.95
CA THR A 122 7.44 12.79 -13.32
C THR A 122 7.22 11.71 -14.38
N LEU A 123 7.77 10.49 -14.18
CA LEU A 123 7.56 9.36 -15.09
C LEU A 123 6.11 8.85 -15.07
N LEU A 124 5.39 9.05 -13.97
CA LEU A 124 3.99 8.63 -13.79
C LEU A 124 2.97 9.67 -14.32
N GLY A 125 3.43 10.78 -14.89
CA GLY A 125 2.55 11.79 -15.49
C GLY A 125 2.73 13.20 -14.93
N GLY A 126 3.63 13.40 -13.97
CA GLY A 126 3.95 14.70 -13.37
C GLY A 126 3.66 14.78 -11.88
N THR A 127 4.31 15.72 -11.21
CA THR A 127 4.14 15.94 -9.77
C THR A 127 3.05 16.97 -9.52
N GLN A 128 1.91 16.55 -8.99
CA GLN A 128 0.75 17.41 -8.69
C GLN A 128 0.88 18.05 -7.30
N ARG A 129 1.59 17.40 -6.35
CA ARG A 129 1.80 17.86 -4.98
C ARG A 129 3.11 17.38 -4.39
N VAL A 130 3.70 18.19 -3.53
CA VAL A 130 4.94 17.87 -2.80
C VAL A 130 4.72 17.65 -1.30
N ILE A 131 3.54 18.01 -0.80
CA ILE A 131 3.09 17.73 0.57
C ILE A 131 1.91 16.78 0.47
N ILE A 132 2.03 15.61 1.08
CA ILE A 132 1.06 14.54 1.04
C ILE A 132 0.48 14.36 2.45
N PRO A 133 -0.80 14.68 2.67
CA PRO A 133 -1.49 14.32 3.92
C PRO A 133 -1.49 12.80 4.10
N VAL A 134 -1.22 12.34 5.31
CA VAL A 134 -1.16 10.91 5.62
C VAL A 134 -2.02 10.54 6.82
N ALA A 135 -2.69 9.39 6.72
CA ALA A 135 -3.40 8.74 7.80
C ALA A 135 -2.45 7.80 8.54
N SER A 136 -2.65 7.67 9.84
CA SER A 136 -2.06 6.58 10.62
C SER A 136 -3.11 5.55 11.01
N GLU A 137 -2.66 4.36 11.41
CA GLU A 137 -3.53 3.24 11.71
C GLU A 137 -3.43 2.82 13.17
N ILE A 138 -4.57 2.46 13.76
CA ILE A 138 -4.68 1.74 15.03
C ILE A 138 -5.00 0.29 14.68
N GLY A 139 -4.14 -0.64 15.10
CA GLY A 139 -4.37 -2.07 14.94
C GLY A 139 -5.54 -2.58 15.80
N ILE A 140 -5.91 -3.85 15.63
CA ILE A 140 -6.91 -4.49 16.47
C ILE A 140 -6.34 -4.68 17.88
N VAL A 141 -6.90 -3.92 18.83
CA VAL A 141 -6.50 -3.89 20.25
C VAL A 141 -7.75 -3.75 21.11
N ASP A 142 -7.61 -3.78 22.43
CA ASP A 142 -8.74 -3.48 23.32
C ASP A 142 -9.15 -1.98 23.24
N PRO A 143 -10.39 -1.63 23.63
CA PRO A 143 -10.90 -0.24 23.53
C PRO A 143 -10.04 0.79 24.28
N GLU A 144 -9.50 0.45 25.46
CA GLU A 144 -8.68 1.38 26.24
C GLU A 144 -7.34 1.64 25.55
N GLN A 145 -6.75 0.61 24.96
CA GLN A 145 -5.51 0.76 24.19
C GLN A 145 -5.76 1.56 22.91
N ALA A 146 -6.89 1.35 22.23
CA ALA A 146 -7.26 2.13 21.03
C ALA A 146 -7.40 3.61 21.35
N VAL A 147 -8.02 3.95 22.48
CA VAL A 147 -8.14 5.33 22.97
C VAL A 147 -6.75 5.94 23.21
N ARG A 148 -5.89 5.26 23.98
CA ARG A 148 -4.51 5.75 24.24
C ARG A 148 -3.70 5.95 22.95
N GLU A 149 -3.82 5.02 22.00
CA GLU A 149 -3.12 5.15 20.72
C GLU A 149 -3.68 6.30 19.87
N SER A 150 -5.00 6.52 19.89
CA SER A 150 -5.62 7.65 19.19
C SER A 150 -5.16 9.00 19.74
N GLU A 151 -5.06 9.15 21.07
CA GLU A 151 -4.48 10.33 21.71
C GLU A 151 -3.05 10.58 21.24
N ARG A 152 -2.21 9.54 21.29
CA ARG A 152 -0.83 9.62 20.84
C ARG A 152 -0.71 10.05 19.37
N LEU A 153 -1.57 9.54 18.49
CA LEU A 153 -1.57 9.91 17.06
C LEU A 153 -1.98 11.38 16.87
N VAL A 154 -2.97 11.86 17.61
CA VAL A 154 -3.39 13.28 17.58
C VAL A 154 -2.27 14.20 18.10
N GLU A 155 -1.58 13.82 19.18
CA GLU A 155 -0.41 14.55 19.71
C GLU A 155 0.75 14.61 18.69
N LEU A 156 0.96 13.56 17.91
CA LEU A 156 1.92 13.52 16.80
C LEU A 156 1.48 14.37 15.58
N GLY A 157 0.29 14.94 15.63
CA GLY A 157 -0.23 15.87 14.63
C GLY A 157 -1.06 15.21 13.52
N PHE A 158 -1.38 13.91 13.61
CA PHE A 158 -2.29 13.28 12.66
C PHE A 158 -3.70 13.87 12.76
N ARG A 159 -4.34 14.02 11.62
CA ARG A 159 -5.74 14.48 11.49
C ARG A 159 -6.65 13.42 10.91
N VAL A 160 -6.08 12.28 10.53
CA VAL A 160 -6.79 11.14 9.96
C VAL A 160 -6.29 9.87 10.63
N ILE A 161 -7.22 9.11 11.19
CA ILE A 161 -6.96 7.85 11.89
C ILE A 161 -7.80 6.75 11.28
N LYS A 162 -7.16 5.65 10.90
CA LYS A 162 -7.82 4.43 10.43
C LYS A 162 -7.80 3.38 11.54
N ILE A 163 -8.94 2.78 11.82
CA ILE A 163 -9.12 1.76 12.87
C ILE A 163 -9.24 0.41 12.18
N LYS A 164 -8.33 -0.51 12.47
CA LYS A 164 -8.42 -1.90 12.02
C LYS A 164 -9.49 -2.64 12.80
N ALA A 165 -10.27 -3.44 12.11
CA ALA A 165 -11.41 -4.22 12.59
C ALA A 165 -11.42 -5.61 11.93
N GLY A 166 -12.49 -6.39 12.08
CA GLY A 166 -12.70 -7.62 11.32
C GLY A 166 -12.70 -8.91 12.15
N ASN A 167 -12.34 -8.84 13.45
CA ASN A 167 -12.36 -10.01 14.31
C ASN A 167 -13.75 -10.23 14.96
N ASN A 168 -14.38 -9.15 15.41
CA ASN A 168 -15.71 -9.20 16.03
C ASN A 168 -16.40 -7.86 15.84
N SER A 169 -17.39 -7.81 14.99
CA SER A 169 -18.06 -6.57 14.60
C SER A 169 -18.68 -5.77 15.78
N GLU A 170 -19.13 -6.43 16.85
CA GLU A 170 -19.67 -5.75 18.03
C GLU A 170 -18.57 -5.06 18.85
N THR A 171 -17.42 -5.71 19.00
CA THR A 171 -16.25 -5.12 19.67
C THR A 171 -15.65 -4.01 18.81
N ASP A 172 -15.55 -4.23 17.51
CA ASP A 172 -15.00 -3.25 16.54
C ASP A 172 -15.81 -1.95 16.55
N VAL A 173 -17.15 -2.04 16.61
CA VAL A 173 -18.04 -0.88 16.77
C VAL A 173 -17.79 -0.16 18.11
N LYS A 174 -17.59 -0.90 19.20
CA LYS A 174 -17.28 -0.28 20.52
C LYS A 174 -15.94 0.47 20.48
N ILE A 175 -14.94 -0.11 19.83
CA ILE A 175 -13.63 0.53 19.64
C ILE A 175 -13.79 1.82 18.83
N ALA A 176 -14.45 1.76 17.66
CA ALA A 176 -14.66 2.93 16.81
C ALA A 176 -15.40 4.06 17.58
N LYS A 177 -16.41 3.71 18.38
CA LYS A 177 -17.12 4.67 19.22
C LYS A 177 -16.22 5.28 20.29
N ALA A 178 -15.46 4.47 21.03
CA ALA A 178 -14.55 4.95 22.07
C ALA A 178 -13.47 5.89 21.50
N VAL A 179 -12.93 5.56 20.32
CA VAL A 179 -11.98 6.43 19.62
C VAL A 179 -12.66 7.75 19.21
N ARG A 180 -13.88 7.72 18.63
CA ARG A 180 -14.62 8.95 18.25
C ARG A 180 -14.91 9.82 19.46
N ASP A 181 -15.39 9.22 20.55
CA ASP A 181 -15.68 9.95 21.81
C ASP A 181 -14.41 10.63 22.36
N GLN A 182 -13.23 10.03 22.16
CA GLN A 182 -11.95 10.57 22.63
C GLN A 182 -11.39 11.67 21.72
N VAL A 183 -11.38 11.46 20.40
CA VAL A 183 -10.68 12.39 19.48
C VAL A 183 -11.56 13.55 19.01
N GLY A 184 -12.89 13.47 19.22
CA GLY A 184 -13.84 14.48 18.77
C GLY A 184 -14.06 14.50 17.25
N ASP A 185 -14.85 15.45 16.75
CA ASP A 185 -15.31 15.49 15.36
C ASP A 185 -14.29 16.09 14.39
N GLU A 186 -13.26 16.77 14.91
CA GLU A 186 -12.19 17.38 14.07
C GLU A 186 -11.21 16.36 13.46
N ILE A 187 -11.24 15.11 13.95
CA ILE A 187 -10.38 14.02 13.44
C ILE A 187 -11.20 13.15 12.49
N GLU A 188 -10.71 13.02 11.24
CA GLU A 188 -11.29 12.11 10.27
C GLU A 188 -11.04 10.66 10.72
N LEU A 189 -12.11 9.88 10.85
CA LEU A 189 -12.04 8.47 11.19
C LEU A 189 -12.43 7.60 10.02
N ARG A 190 -11.74 6.45 9.91
CA ARG A 190 -11.96 5.39 8.94
C ARG A 190 -11.99 4.05 9.67
N VAL A 191 -12.79 3.11 9.21
CA VAL A 191 -12.84 1.74 9.77
C VAL A 191 -12.57 0.74 8.66
N ASP A 192 -11.70 -0.23 8.93
CA ASP A 192 -11.27 -1.22 7.96
C ASP A 192 -11.35 -2.65 8.54
N PRO A 193 -12.42 -3.37 8.26
CA PRO A 193 -12.58 -4.78 8.65
C PRO A 193 -11.71 -5.78 7.86
N ASN A 194 -10.97 -5.35 6.85
CA ASN A 194 -10.13 -6.22 6.04
C ASN A 194 -10.84 -7.52 5.60
N ALA A 195 -12.03 -7.39 5.02
CA ALA A 195 -12.86 -8.50 4.55
C ALA A 195 -13.29 -9.51 5.65
N GLY A 196 -13.12 -9.16 6.93
CA GLY A 196 -13.31 -10.08 8.07
C GLY A 196 -14.77 -10.26 8.50
N TRP A 197 -15.70 -9.44 8.02
CA TRP A 197 -17.12 -9.55 8.41
C TRP A 197 -17.95 -10.32 7.39
N SER A 198 -18.99 -11.00 7.91
CA SER A 198 -20.09 -11.54 7.07
C SER A 198 -21.05 -10.42 6.68
N ARG A 199 -21.93 -10.68 5.69
CA ARG A 199 -23.01 -9.74 5.32
C ARG A 199 -23.90 -9.39 6.51
N TYR A 200 -24.23 -10.37 7.38
CA TYR A 200 -25.05 -10.14 8.56
C TYR A 200 -24.37 -9.21 9.56
N GLU A 201 -23.11 -9.47 9.89
CA GLU A 201 -22.32 -8.65 10.81
C GLU A 201 -22.16 -7.22 10.28
N THR A 202 -21.85 -7.06 8.99
CA THR A 202 -21.74 -5.76 8.35
C THR A 202 -23.04 -4.96 8.46
N LEU A 203 -24.19 -5.56 8.14
CA LEU A 203 -25.50 -4.90 8.23
C LEU A 203 -25.89 -4.54 9.66
N LYS A 204 -25.38 -5.26 10.66
CA LYS A 204 -25.56 -4.92 12.08
C LYS A 204 -24.64 -3.77 12.48
N ALA A 205 -23.36 -3.82 12.08
CA ALA A 205 -22.35 -2.83 12.43
C ALA A 205 -22.64 -1.45 11.81
N ILE A 206 -23.06 -1.36 10.55
CA ILE A 206 -23.31 -0.08 9.86
C ILE A 206 -24.40 0.77 10.55
N LYS A 207 -25.37 0.16 11.26
CA LYS A 207 -26.40 0.89 12.01
C LYS A 207 -25.82 1.77 13.11
N GLU A 208 -24.72 1.35 13.70
CA GLU A 208 -24.04 2.11 14.75
C GLU A 208 -22.91 2.96 14.15
N LEU A 209 -22.13 2.42 13.22
CA LEU A 209 -21.02 3.13 12.58
C LEU A 209 -21.49 4.37 11.80
N SER A 210 -22.68 4.34 11.18
CA SER A 210 -23.25 5.51 10.47
C SER A 210 -23.52 6.72 11.37
N LYS A 211 -23.52 6.55 12.70
CA LYS A 211 -23.68 7.64 13.68
C LYS A 211 -22.35 8.30 14.05
N LEU A 212 -21.21 7.76 13.60
CA LEU A 212 -19.88 8.19 14.03
C LEU A 212 -19.19 9.14 13.04
N ASP A 213 -19.89 9.62 12.02
CA ASP A 213 -19.33 10.48 10.95
C ASP A 213 -17.98 9.94 10.40
N LEU A 214 -18.01 8.70 9.94
CA LEU A 214 -16.86 8.06 9.32
C LEU A 214 -16.69 8.56 7.88
N ALA A 215 -15.44 8.81 7.47
CA ALA A 215 -15.12 9.16 6.08
C ALA A 215 -15.54 8.04 5.13
N TYR A 216 -15.32 6.80 5.53
CA TYR A 216 -15.76 5.60 4.83
C TYR A 216 -15.62 4.34 5.69
N LEU A 217 -16.29 3.27 5.28
CA LEU A 217 -16.06 1.90 5.73
C LEU A 217 -15.34 1.14 4.62
N GLU A 218 -14.15 0.61 4.91
CA GLU A 218 -13.30 -0.10 3.94
C GLU A 218 -13.58 -1.60 3.97
N GLN A 219 -13.71 -2.21 2.79
CA GLN A 219 -13.79 -3.64 2.53
C GLN A 219 -14.40 -4.50 3.66
N PRO A 220 -15.67 -4.30 4.02
CA PRO A 220 -16.26 -5.07 5.12
C PRO A 220 -16.48 -6.55 4.79
N LEU A 221 -16.64 -6.90 3.50
CA LEU A 221 -16.93 -8.23 3.00
C LEU A 221 -15.76 -8.79 2.19
N PRO A 222 -15.68 -10.13 2.02
CA PRO A 222 -14.69 -10.76 1.14
C PRO A 222 -14.65 -10.12 -0.25
N GLY A 223 -13.45 -9.98 -0.82
CA GLY A 223 -13.22 -9.26 -2.07
C GLY A 223 -13.98 -9.79 -3.28
N TRP A 224 -14.35 -11.07 -3.27
CA TRP A 224 -15.16 -11.71 -4.33
C TRP A 224 -16.66 -11.37 -4.24
N ASP A 225 -17.16 -10.85 -3.09
CA ASP A 225 -18.59 -10.63 -2.84
C ASP A 225 -19.05 -9.24 -3.30
N LEU A 226 -18.90 -8.94 -4.59
CA LEU A 226 -19.28 -7.65 -5.16
C LEU A 226 -20.79 -7.36 -5.04
N GLU A 227 -21.63 -8.38 -5.11
CA GLU A 227 -23.09 -8.23 -4.92
C GLU A 227 -23.42 -7.80 -3.49
N GLY A 228 -22.77 -8.44 -2.49
CA GLY A 228 -22.91 -8.07 -1.09
C GLY A 228 -22.42 -6.65 -0.82
N LEU A 229 -21.26 -6.28 -1.37
CA LEU A 229 -20.71 -4.92 -1.27
C LEU A 229 -21.66 -3.88 -1.89
N ALA A 230 -22.23 -4.17 -3.06
CA ALA A 230 -23.22 -3.30 -3.69
C ALA A 230 -24.50 -3.14 -2.84
N TYR A 231 -24.92 -4.21 -2.17
CA TYR A 231 -26.05 -4.12 -1.23
C TYR A 231 -25.69 -3.28 0.01
N VAL A 232 -24.53 -3.53 0.62
CA VAL A 232 -24.02 -2.76 1.77
C VAL A 232 -23.92 -1.28 1.40
N ARG A 233 -23.31 -0.94 0.27
CA ARG A 233 -23.15 0.44 -0.21
C ARG A 233 -24.50 1.19 -0.27
N ARG A 234 -25.53 0.54 -0.80
CA ARG A 234 -26.89 1.17 -0.89
C ARG A 234 -27.56 1.38 0.45
N THR A 235 -27.13 0.69 1.50
CA THR A 235 -27.79 0.67 2.81
C THR A 235 -26.97 1.26 3.94
N ALA A 236 -25.66 1.50 3.72
CA ALA A 236 -24.73 1.86 4.79
C ALA A 236 -24.93 3.28 5.37
N GLY A 237 -25.44 4.24 4.58
CA GLY A 237 -25.54 5.62 4.99
C GLY A 237 -24.20 6.34 5.15
N MET A 238 -23.10 5.69 4.68
CA MET A 238 -21.74 6.22 4.61
C MET A 238 -21.05 5.64 3.38
N PRO A 239 -19.97 6.28 2.85
CA PRO A 239 -19.23 5.74 1.70
C PRO A 239 -18.62 4.38 1.98
N ILE A 240 -18.60 3.50 0.97
CA ILE A 240 -17.96 2.19 1.00
C ILE A 240 -16.72 2.21 0.09
N MET A 241 -15.57 1.86 0.65
CA MET A 241 -14.33 1.68 -0.09
C MET A 241 -14.02 0.21 -0.31
N VAL A 242 -13.48 -0.13 -1.46
CA VAL A 242 -12.94 -1.47 -1.75
C VAL A 242 -11.43 -1.45 -1.79
N ASP A 243 -10.82 -2.50 -1.21
CA ASP A 243 -9.39 -2.78 -1.21
C ASP A 243 -9.12 -4.16 -1.85
N GLU A 244 -9.46 -5.23 -1.16
CA GLU A 244 -9.24 -6.62 -1.58
C GLU A 244 -9.98 -6.99 -2.87
N SER A 245 -10.99 -6.23 -3.25
CA SER A 245 -11.75 -6.44 -4.49
C SER A 245 -11.05 -5.94 -5.74
N VAL A 246 -9.98 -5.12 -5.64
CA VAL A 246 -9.34 -4.47 -6.79
C VAL A 246 -7.82 -4.71 -6.78
N TRP A 247 -7.35 -5.54 -7.71
CA TRP A 247 -5.93 -5.85 -7.96
C TRP A 247 -5.49 -5.37 -9.35
N THR A 248 -6.41 -5.28 -10.28
CA THR A 248 -6.15 -4.95 -11.68
C THR A 248 -7.17 -3.93 -12.20
N PRO A 249 -6.91 -3.25 -13.33
CA PRO A 249 -7.91 -2.42 -14.01
C PRO A 249 -9.19 -3.19 -14.38
N HIS A 250 -9.11 -4.50 -14.64
CA HIS A 250 -10.28 -5.33 -14.93
C HIS A 250 -11.20 -5.47 -13.72
N ASP A 251 -10.64 -5.48 -12.51
CA ASP A 251 -11.43 -5.55 -11.30
C ASP A 251 -12.15 -4.22 -11.03
N VAL A 252 -11.53 -3.09 -11.39
CA VAL A 252 -12.21 -1.77 -11.35
C VAL A 252 -13.48 -1.82 -12.21
N ILE A 253 -13.41 -2.36 -13.43
CA ILE A 253 -14.58 -2.48 -14.32
C ILE A 253 -15.67 -3.30 -13.64
N LYS A 254 -15.33 -4.45 -13.04
CA LYS A 254 -16.31 -5.30 -12.33
C LYS A 254 -16.95 -4.58 -11.13
N VAL A 255 -16.16 -3.84 -10.36
CA VAL A 255 -16.65 -3.03 -9.22
C VAL A 255 -17.63 -1.95 -9.69
N VAL A 256 -17.31 -1.28 -10.82
CA VAL A 256 -18.17 -0.27 -11.44
C VAL A 256 -19.49 -0.92 -11.92
N GLU A 257 -19.41 -2.01 -12.67
CA GLU A 257 -20.58 -2.74 -13.19
C GLU A 257 -21.51 -3.22 -12.07
N ALA A 258 -20.92 -3.71 -10.96
CA ALA A 258 -21.69 -4.15 -9.80
C ALA A 258 -22.23 -2.98 -8.96
N GLY A 259 -21.72 -1.76 -9.11
CA GLY A 259 -22.02 -0.64 -8.22
C GLY A 259 -21.56 -0.90 -6.79
N ALA A 260 -20.40 -1.56 -6.62
CA ALA A 260 -19.96 -2.13 -5.35
C ALA A 260 -19.20 -1.16 -4.44
N ALA A 261 -18.76 0.00 -4.93
CA ALA A 261 -17.94 0.93 -4.18
C ALA A 261 -18.22 2.41 -4.52
N ASP A 262 -17.90 3.28 -3.57
CA ASP A 262 -17.79 4.74 -3.73
C ASP A 262 -16.34 5.17 -3.90
N LEU A 263 -15.39 4.36 -3.40
CA LEU A 263 -13.96 4.63 -3.33
C LEU A 263 -13.16 3.36 -3.63
N ILE A 264 -11.94 3.54 -4.14
CA ILE A 264 -10.99 2.43 -4.36
C ILE A 264 -9.69 2.73 -3.63
N ASN A 265 -9.20 1.77 -2.83
CA ASN A 265 -7.88 1.80 -2.25
C ASN A 265 -6.86 1.19 -3.24
N ILE A 266 -5.86 1.96 -3.66
CA ILE A 266 -4.77 1.52 -4.52
C ILE A 266 -3.55 1.21 -3.66
N LYS A 267 -3.18 -0.06 -3.54
CA LYS A 267 -1.91 -0.48 -2.95
C LYS A 267 -0.97 -0.92 -4.08
N ILE A 268 0.22 -0.31 -4.14
CA ILE A 268 1.23 -0.65 -5.16
C ILE A 268 1.58 -2.14 -5.14
N THR A 269 1.55 -2.73 -3.96
CA THR A 269 1.91 -4.12 -3.70
C THR A 269 0.91 -5.08 -4.33
N LYS A 270 -0.38 -4.89 -4.09
CA LYS A 270 -1.42 -5.74 -4.68
C LYS A 270 -1.63 -5.47 -6.17
N ALA A 271 -1.36 -4.24 -6.62
CA ALA A 271 -1.42 -3.89 -8.04
C ALA A 271 -0.29 -4.51 -8.87
N GLY A 272 0.80 -4.96 -8.24
CA GLY A 272 1.98 -5.45 -8.95
C GLY A 272 2.86 -4.32 -9.50
N GLY A 273 2.87 -3.16 -8.82
CA GLY A 273 3.76 -2.03 -9.08
C GLY A 273 3.07 -0.72 -9.48
N LEU A 274 3.88 0.30 -9.67
CA LEU A 274 3.46 1.68 -9.96
C LEU A 274 2.71 1.79 -11.29
N LYS A 275 3.20 1.11 -12.34
CA LYS A 275 2.57 1.16 -13.68
C LYS A 275 1.14 0.66 -13.65
N ASN A 276 0.88 -0.44 -12.96
CA ASN A 276 -0.47 -0.98 -12.86
C ASN A 276 -1.35 -0.15 -11.92
N SER A 277 -0.77 0.44 -10.87
CA SER A 277 -1.46 1.37 -9.97
C SER A 277 -2.01 2.60 -10.72
N ILE A 278 -1.23 3.20 -11.63
CA ILE A 278 -1.71 4.28 -12.51
C ILE A 278 -2.82 3.77 -13.44
N ASN A 279 -2.73 2.56 -13.97
CA ASN A 279 -3.79 2.01 -14.80
C ASN A 279 -5.10 1.82 -14.01
N ILE A 280 -5.03 1.35 -12.75
CA ILE A 280 -6.19 1.27 -11.84
C ILE A 280 -6.77 2.66 -11.62
N TYR A 281 -5.92 3.64 -11.28
CA TYR A 281 -6.34 5.02 -11.05
C TYR A 281 -7.07 5.60 -12.27
N THR A 282 -6.47 5.54 -13.46
CA THR A 282 -7.07 6.12 -14.67
C THR A 282 -8.37 5.43 -15.08
N THR A 283 -8.50 4.12 -14.80
CA THR A 283 -9.75 3.38 -15.06
C THR A 283 -10.84 3.80 -14.08
N ALA A 284 -10.51 3.94 -12.79
CA ALA A 284 -11.44 4.42 -11.77
C ALA A 284 -11.86 5.88 -12.00
N GLU A 285 -10.90 6.74 -12.35
CA GLU A 285 -11.14 8.15 -12.68
C GLU A 285 -12.10 8.30 -13.87
N ALA A 286 -11.91 7.52 -14.94
CA ALA A 286 -12.81 7.50 -16.09
C ALA A 286 -14.24 7.05 -15.73
N ALA A 287 -14.39 6.23 -14.68
CA ALA A 287 -15.67 5.81 -14.14
C ALA A 287 -16.23 6.77 -13.06
N GLY A 288 -15.52 7.85 -12.73
CA GLY A 288 -15.91 8.81 -11.70
C GLY A 288 -15.76 8.32 -10.26
N ILE A 289 -15.00 7.23 -10.02
CA ILE A 289 -14.73 6.68 -8.69
C ILE A 289 -13.39 7.25 -8.18
N PRO A 290 -13.38 8.03 -7.08
CA PRO A 290 -12.16 8.51 -6.48
C PRO A 290 -11.33 7.39 -5.86
N CYS A 291 -10.00 7.60 -5.82
CA CYS A 291 -9.06 6.64 -5.25
C CYS A 291 -8.30 7.25 -4.07
N ILE A 292 -7.80 6.37 -3.21
CA ILE A 292 -6.73 6.69 -2.25
C ILE A 292 -5.49 5.85 -2.55
N VAL A 293 -4.36 6.21 -1.96
CA VAL A 293 -3.14 5.39 -1.99
C VAL A 293 -2.94 4.77 -0.61
N GLY A 294 -3.12 3.46 -0.56
CA GLY A 294 -3.01 2.66 0.66
C GLY A 294 -1.60 2.20 0.97
N THR A 295 -1.48 1.40 2.02
CA THR A 295 -0.21 0.92 2.56
C THR A 295 -0.21 -0.59 2.78
N GLU A 296 0.99 -1.18 2.80
CA GLU A 296 1.23 -2.61 3.07
C GLU A 296 2.48 -2.79 3.93
N LEU A 297 2.65 -1.95 4.94
CA LEU A 297 3.79 -2.01 5.87
C LEU A 297 5.15 -1.93 5.14
N GLU A 298 5.28 -1.01 4.18
CA GLU A 298 6.51 -0.80 3.43
C GLU A 298 7.65 -0.36 4.36
N ALA A 299 8.79 -1.04 4.30
CA ALA A 299 9.91 -0.83 5.23
C ALA A 299 11.10 -0.07 4.61
N CYS A 300 11.13 0.02 3.29
CA CYS A 300 12.27 0.56 2.56
C CYS A 300 11.80 1.44 1.39
N VAL A 301 12.29 1.18 0.19
CA VAL A 301 12.07 2.04 -1.00
C VAL A 301 10.64 1.99 -1.58
N ALA A 302 9.80 1.05 -1.16
CA ALA A 302 8.39 1.06 -1.55
C ALA A 302 7.61 2.22 -0.90
N ALA A 303 7.97 2.64 0.30
CA ALA A 303 7.34 3.78 0.95
C ALA A 303 7.55 5.10 0.18
N PRO A 304 8.79 5.54 -0.17
CA PRO A 304 8.96 6.68 -1.05
C PRO A 304 8.36 6.46 -2.45
N ALA A 305 8.37 5.25 -3.01
CA ALA A 305 7.71 4.96 -4.29
C ALA A 305 6.19 5.19 -4.21
N LYS A 306 5.55 4.79 -3.12
CA LYS A 306 4.15 5.07 -2.83
C LYS A 306 3.86 6.58 -2.75
N LEU A 307 4.73 7.35 -2.12
CA LEU A 307 4.61 8.81 -2.08
C LEU A 307 4.76 9.44 -3.47
N GLN A 308 5.64 8.91 -4.33
CA GLN A 308 5.77 9.34 -5.72
C GLN A 308 4.48 9.08 -6.50
N LEU A 309 3.82 7.93 -6.28
CA LEU A 309 2.50 7.64 -6.85
C LEU A 309 1.45 8.64 -6.34
N ALA A 310 1.33 8.83 -5.03
CA ALA A 310 0.37 9.78 -4.45
C ALA A 310 0.61 11.22 -4.93
N ALA A 311 1.87 11.60 -5.15
CA ALA A 311 2.24 12.90 -5.71
C ALA A 311 1.82 13.06 -7.18
N SER A 312 1.73 11.97 -7.96
CA SER A 312 1.40 12.01 -9.39
C SER A 312 -0.10 12.00 -9.68
N ILE A 313 -0.92 11.52 -8.75
CA ILE A 313 -2.39 11.45 -8.89
C ILE A 313 -2.98 12.85 -8.79
N GLU A 314 -3.77 13.28 -9.80
CA GLU A 314 -4.37 14.62 -9.84
C GLU A 314 -5.41 14.80 -8.72
N ARG A 315 -6.35 13.87 -8.59
CA ARG A 315 -7.41 13.89 -7.57
C ARG A 315 -7.15 12.86 -6.49
N LEU A 316 -6.64 13.31 -5.36
CA LEU A 316 -6.46 12.52 -4.15
C LEU A 316 -7.27 13.17 -3.02
N PRO A 317 -8.59 12.89 -2.92
CA PRO A 317 -9.48 13.60 -2.01
C PRO A 317 -9.26 13.23 -0.54
N PHE A 318 -8.61 12.11 -0.27
CA PHE A 318 -8.33 11.62 1.08
C PHE A 318 -6.83 11.49 1.32
N ALA A 319 -6.41 11.60 2.58
CA ALA A 319 -5.04 11.34 3.00
C ALA A 319 -4.59 9.93 2.60
N ALA A 320 -3.36 9.81 2.09
CA ALA A 320 -2.75 8.51 1.81
C ALA A 320 -2.47 7.76 3.12
N GLU A 321 -2.44 6.43 3.07
CA GLU A 321 -2.12 5.65 4.26
C GLU A 321 -0.61 5.48 4.41
N PHE A 322 -0.12 5.63 5.63
CA PHE A 322 1.29 5.50 5.93
C PHE A 322 1.50 4.97 7.36
N THR A 323 2.15 3.83 7.47
CA THR A 323 2.29 3.05 8.71
C THR A 323 3.72 2.97 9.25
N GLU A 324 4.61 3.93 8.90
CA GLU A 324 6.00 3.92 9.39
C GLU A 324 6.11 3.91 10.91
N LEU A 325 5.10 4.38 11.60
CA LEU A 325 5.07 4.29 13.06
C LEU A 325 5.02 2.85 13.57
N ALA A 326 4.68 1.89 12.70
CA ALA A 326 4.78 0.46 13.00
C ALA A 326 6.24 -0.04 13.01
N TYR A 327 7.17 0.72 12.41
CA TYR A 327 8.58 0.33 12.37
C TYR A 327 9.40 1.05 13.45
N GLN A 328 10.41 0.37 13.97
CA GLN A 328 11.40 1.02 14.83
C GLN A 328 12.33 1.93 14.01
N ASN A 329 12.71 1.49 12.79
CA ASN A 329 13.50 2.25 11.83
C ASN A 329 13.14 1.81 10.40
N MET A 330 13.00 2.77 9.48
CA MET A 330 12.97 2.46 8.04
C MET A 330 14.38 2.15 7.53
N VAL A 331 14.47 1.25 6.56
CA VAL A 331 15.74 0.83 5.96
C VAL A 331 16.13 1.77 4.81
N LEU A 332 16.18 3.06 5.10
CA LEU A 332 16.48 4.14 4.15
C LEU A 332 17.70 4.95 4.61
N GLN A 333 18.52 5.44 3.66
CA GLN A 333 19.63 6.32 3.97
C GLN A 333 19.17 7.67 4.59
N LYS A 334 17.97 8.11 4.21
CA LYS A 334 17.33 9.31 4.76
C LYS A 334 15.90 8.97 5.16
N SER A 335 15.60 9.06 6.44
CA SER A 335 14.27 8.80 6.97
C SER A 335 13.24 9.79 6.42
N LEU A 336 12.05 9.29 6.13
CA LEU A 336 10.88 10.11 5.87
C LEU A 336 10.41 10.72 7.19
N LYS A 337 10.10 12.01 7.19
CA LYS A 337 9.65 12.72 8.39
C LYS A 337 8.20 13.15 8.25
N ILE A 338 7.38 12.71 9.20
CA ILE A 338 6.00 13.16 9.32
C ILE A 338 6.00 14.48 10.09
N GLU A 339 5.43 15.49 9.48
CA GLU A 339 5.25 16.81 10.08
C GLU A 339 3.78 17.20 10.00
N LYS A 340 3.12 17.35 11.15
CA LYS A 340 1.70 17.73 11.25
C LYS A 340 0.78 16.83 10.39
N GLY A 341 0.97 15.52 10.44
CA GLY A 341 0.18 14.56 9.68
C GLY A 341 0.42 14.58 8.17
N CYS A 342 1.54 15.14 7.72
CA CYS A 342 1.92 15.19 6.31
C CYS A 342 3.33 14.65 6.11
N LEU A 343 3.58 14.13 4.91
CA LEU A 343 4.91 13.79 4.42
C LEU A 343 5.29 14.73 3.26
N ARG A 344 6.56 15.12 3.25
CA ARG A 344 7.14 15.80 2.10
C ARG A 344 7.66 14.76 1.12
N LEU A 345 7.31 14.93 -0.15
CA LEU A 345 7.84 14.11 -1.24
C LEU A 345 9.39 14.20 -1.25
N PRO A 346 10.10 13.06 -1.25
CA PRO A 346 11.55 13.06 -1.37
C PRO A 346 12.02 13.73 -2.65
N GLU A 347 13.03 14.58 -2.53
CA GLU A 347 13.63 15.28 -3.66
C GLU A 347 14.68 14.41 -4.35
N GLY A 348 14.90 14.64 -5.65
CA GLY A 348 15.88 13.95 -6.46
C GLY A 348 15.30 13.06 -7.55
N SER A 349 16.16 12.31 -8.23
CA SER A 349 15.78 11.39 -9.30
C SER A 349 15.34 10.04 -8.74
N GLY A 350 14.53 9.34 -9.51
CA GLY A 350 13.96 8.06 -9.10
C GLY A 350 12.94 8.24 -7.98
N THR A 351 13.00 7.39 -6.95
CA THR A 351 12.14 7.49 -5.76
C THR A 351 12.59 8.60 -4.81
N GLY A 352 13.81 9.16 -5.00
CA GLY A 352 14.39 10.23 -4.20
C GLY A 352 15.12 9.78 -2.93
N VAL A 353 15.09 8.49 -2.60
CA VAL A 353 15.78 7.93 -1.42
C VAL A 353 16.30 6.53 -1.72
N ASP A 354 17.56 6.28 -1.41
CA ASP A 354 18.18 4.96 -1.53
C ASP A 354 18.08 4.14 -0.23
N PRO A 355 18.15 2.79 -0.31
CA PRO A 355 18.18 1.93 0.88
C PRO A 355 19.47 2.09 1.67
N ASP A 356 19.43 1.87 2.99
CA ASP A 356 20.65 1.68 3.79
C ASP A 356 21.12 0.23 3.65
N MET A 357 22.10 0.02 2.77
CA MET A 357 22.64 -1.31 2.47
C MET A 357 23.32 -1.98 3.68
N ARG A 358 23.74 -1.23 4.70
CA ARG A 358 24.32 -1.81 5.94
C ARG A 358 23.22 -2.50 6.74
N LEU A 359 22.05 -1.86 6.88
CA LEU A 359 20.87 -2.45 7.52
C LEU A 359 20.33 -3.63 6.72
N ILE A 360 20.35 -3.56 5.39
CA ILE A 360 19.98 -4.68 4.52
C ILE A 360 20.86 -5.91 4.81
N GLU A 361 22.18 -5.76 4.82
CA GLU A 361 23.10 -6.89 5.10
C GLU A 361 22.95 -7.41 6.53
N GLN A 362 22.66 -6.54 7.53
CA GLN A 362 22.42 -6.94 8.91
C GLN A 362 21.17 -7.81 9.06
N HIS A 363 20.11 -7.55 8.29
CA HIS A 363 18.80 -8.21 8.40
C HIS A 363 18.52 -9.20 7.28
N LYS A 364 19.47 -9.41 6.39
CA LYS A 364 19.38 -10.35 5.28
C LYS A 364 19.25 -11.79 5.80
N VAL A 365 18.34 -12.53 5.21
CA VAL A 365 18.16 -13.95 5.49
C VAL A 365 18.60 -14.80 4.30
N ALA A 366 19.07 -16.01 4.59
CA ALA A 366 19.48 -16.99 3.59
C ALA A 366 18.51 -18.19 3.60
N PHE A 367 18.14 -18.68 2.42
CA PHE A 367 17.42 -19.93 2.18
C PHE A 367 17.67 -20.42 0.75
#